data_0df719f530fc0ad66e6c6fb4caa9e9e4
#
_entry.id   0df719f530fc0ad66e6c6fb4caa9e9e4
#
_cell.length_a   1.000
_cell.length_b   1.000
_cell.length_c   1.000
_cell.angle_alpha   90.00
_cell.angle_beta   90.00
_cell.angle_gamma   90.00
#
_symmetry.space_group_name_H-M   'P 1'
#
loop_
_entity.id
_entity.type
_entity.pdbx_description
1 polymer ?
#
loop_
_entity_poly.entity_id
_entity_poly.type
_entity_poly.pdbx_seq_one_letter_code
_entity_poly.pdbx_strand_id
1 'polypeptide(L)'
;MPKAFIRYTAALVVTTAAAIVPAGAQFPPSADDTPPLVGTPKKRTPPAAAGGSGPNIFGNWAGQLTQVGSTTPYKFELAISAKGADVKYPDLDCTGKLTRVGQSKSYVFFVEIITKGQAEKGGRCPDGTITVARQGDDLALGWFGSIQETTVIAYGTLKKK
;
A
#
# COMPACT_ATOMS: atom_id res chain seq x y z
N MET A 1 4.52 0.80 -66.31
CA MET A 1 4.09 -0.28 -65.42
C MET A 1 3.19 0.32 -64.34
N PRO A 2 1.89 0.15 -64.40
CA PRO A 2 0.99 0.75 -63.39
C PRO A 2 0.89 -0.13 -62.16
N LYS A 3 1.01 0.49 -60.96
CA LYS A 3 0.81 -0.15 -59.67
C LYS A 3 -0.67 -0.20 -59.33
N ALA A 4 -1.19 -1.40 -59.19
CA ALA A 4 -2.57 -1.65 -58.75
C ALA A 4 -2.73 -1.34 -57.27
N PHE A 5 -3.65 -0.42 -56.93
CA PHE A 5 -4.11 -0.15 -55.55
C PHE A 5 -5.26 -1.10 -55.23
N ILE A 6 -5.02 -2.03 -54.34
CA ILE A 6 -6.05 -2.86 -53.75
C ILE A 6 -6.73 -2.10 -52.61
N ARG A 7 -8.01 -1.73 -52.78
CA ARG A 7 -8.83 -1.12 -51.72
C ARG A 7 -9.47 -2.25 -50.90
N TYR A 8 -9.09 -2.36 -49.63
CA TYR A 8 -9.80 -3.20 -48.70
C TYR A 8 -10.95 -2.40 -48.05
N THR A 9 -12.17 -2.82 -48.34
CA THR A 9 -13.38 -2.38 -47.66
C THR A 9 -13.54 -3.24 -46.40
N ALA A 10 -13.28 -2.66 -45.23
CA ALA A 10 -13.56 -3.32 -43.95
C ALA A 10 -15.06 -3.17 -43.60
N ALA A 11 -15.78 -4.26 -43.59
CA ALA A 11 -17.15 -4.31 -43.12
C ALA A 11 -17.13 -4.32 -41.55
N LEU A 12 -17.71 -3.28 -40.98
CA LEU A 12 -17.88 -3.14 -39.53
C LEU A 12 -19.12 -3.98 -39.10
N VAL A 13 -18.89 -5.14 -38.47
CA VAL A 13 -19.95 -5.90 -37.85
C VAL A 13 -20.12 -5.37 -36.41
N VAL A 14 -21.20 -4.63 -36.20
CA VAL A 14 -21.60 -4.17 -34.85
C VAL A 14 -22.41 -5.29 -34.19
N THR A 15 -21.78 -6.06 -33.30
CA THR A 15 -22.50 -7.01 -32.43
C THR A 15 -22.91 -6.27 -31.16
N THR A 16 -24.22 -6.01 -31.03
CA THR A 16 -24.84 -5.53 -29.79
C THR A 16 -24.91 -6.68 -28.77
N ALA A 17 -24.00 -6.68 -27.79
CA ALA A 17 -24.09 -7.57 -26.63
C ALA A 17 -25.12 -6.97 -25.65
N ALA A 18 -26.25 -7.65 -25.47
CA ALA A 18 -27.20 -7.35 -24.40
C ALA A 18 -26.57 -7.71 -23.04
N ALA A 19 -26.29 -6.71 -22.21
CA ALA A 19 -25.82 -6.91 -20.85
C ALA A 19 -27.00 -7.43 -20.00
N ILE A 20 -26.94 -8.70 -19.58
CA ILE A 20 -27.81 -9.23 -18.53
C ILE A 20 -27.26 -8.72 -17.20
N VAL A 21 -27.94 -7.75 -16.61
CA VAL A 21 -27.65 -7.27 -15.26
C VAL A 21 -28.17 -8.32 -14.28
N PRO A 22 -27.31 -8.96 -13.45
CA PRO A 22 -27.81 -9.84 -12.39
C PRO A 22 -28.53 -8.98 -11.36
N ALA A 23 -29.78 -9.39 -11.02
CA ALA A 23 -30.57 -8.79 -9.96
C ALA A 23 -29.76 -8.85 -8.65
N GLY A 24 -29.33 -7.70 -8.14
CA GLY A 24 -28.66 -7.57 -6.86
C GLY A 24 -29.55 -8.15 -5.75
N ALA A 25 -28.98 -9.03 -4.93
CA ALA A 25 -29.61 -9.49 -3.71
C ALA A 25 -29.84 -8.27 -2.80
N GLN A 26 -31.08 -7.78 -2.76
CA GLN A 26 -31.53 -6.79 -1.80
C GLN A 26 -31.60 -7.50 -0.44
N PHE A 27 -30.72 -7.13 0.49
CA PHE A 27 -30.89 -7.49 1.88
C PHE A 27 -32.20 -6.84 2.38
N PRO A 28 -33.10 -7.60 3.02
CA PRO A 28 -34.29 -7.00 3.64
C PRO A 28 -33.82 -5.98 4.70
N PRO A 29 -34.47 -4.80 4.81
CA PRO A 29 -34.15 -3.86 5.86
C PRO A 29 -34.46 -4.51 7.21
N SER A 30 -33.46 -4.52 8.10
CA SER A 30 -33.67 -4.93 9.49
C SER A 30 -34.65 -3.98 10.16
N ALA A 31 -35.72 -4.53 10.73
CA ALA A 31 -36.81 -3.80 11.34
C ALA A 31 -36.50 -3.15 12.71
N ASP A 32 -35.23 -2.94 13.05
CA ASP A 32 -34.79 -2.39 14.33
C ASP A 32 -33.90 -1.13 14.22
N ASP A 33 -34.10 -0.32 13.17
CA ASP A 33 -33.45 1.00 13.09
C ASP A 33 -34.27 2.05 13.86
N THR A 34 -34.43 1.85 15.17
CA THR A 34 -34.72 2.96 16.08
C THR A 34 -33.37 3.66 16.36
N PRO A 35 -33.18 4.93 15.92
CA PRO A 35 -31.93 5.63 16.20
C PRO A 35 -31.77 5.76 17.70
N PRO A 36 -30.61 5.33 18.27
CA PRO A 36 -30.37 5.51 19.69
C PRO A 36 -30.35 7.00 19.99
N LEU A 37 -31.12 7.39 21.02
CA LEU A 37 -31.16 8.74 21.56
C LEU A 37 -29.75 9.26 21.74
N VAL A 38 -29.46 10.43 21.18
CA VAL A 38 -28.19 11.14 21.24
C VAL A 38 -27.81 11.34 22.70
N GLY A 39 -27.09 10.36 23.26
CA GLY A 39 -26.35 10.54 24.50
C GLY A 39 -25.18 11.48 24.23
N THR A 40 -25.03 12.49 25.07
CA THR A 40 -23.86 13.39 25.07
C THR A 40 -22.57 12.63 24.80
N PRO A 41 -21.70 13.08 23.89
CA PRO A 41 -20.48 12.37 23.55
C PRO A 41 -19.58 12.28 24.79
N LYS A 42 -19.60 11.13 25.42
CA LYS A 42 -18.62 10.80 26.46
C LYS A 42 -17.24 10.90 25.82
N LYS A 43 -16.45 11.88 26.26
CA LYS A 43 -15.06 12.09 25.81
C LYS A 43 -14.37 10.72 25.81
N ARG A 44 -14.22 10.10 24.64
CA ARG A 44 -13.49 8.84 24.50
C ARG A 44 -12.04 9.16 24.82
N THR A 45 -11.60 8.77 25.98
CA THR A 45 -10.17 8.65 26.24
C THR A 45 -9.62 7.72 25.17
N PRO A 46 -8.58 8.14 24.40
CA PRO A 46 -7.96 7.23 23.46
C PRO A 46 -7.64 5.94 24.19
N PRO A 47 -7.92 4.74 23.62
CA PRO A 47 -7.53 3.50 24.27
C PRO A 47 -6.04 3.62 24.59
N ALA A 48 -5.70 3.51 25.87
CA ALA A 48 -4.31 3.39 26.28
C ALA A 48 -3.73 2.29 25.38
N ALA A 49 -2.65 2.61 24.68
CA ALA A 49 -2.00 1.67 23.77
C ALA A 49 -1.84 0.36 24.55
N ALA A 50 -2.63 -0.65 24.17
CA ALA A 50 -2.60 -1.94 24.83
C ALA A 50 -1.14 -2.40 24.79
N GLY A 51 -0.47 -2.43 25.93
CA GLY A 51 0.92 -2.81 26.11
C GLY A 51 1.14 -4.30 25.81
N GLY A 52 0.71 -4.76 24.67
CA GLY A 52 1.12 -6.03 24.10
C GLY A 52 2.54 -5.85 23.60
N SER A 53 3.48 -6.63 24.10
CA SER A 53 4.84 -6.71 23.57
C SER A 53 4.76 -7.19 22.12
N GLY A 54 4.64 -6.23 21.20
CA GLY A 54 4.74 -6.50 19.76
C GLY A 54 6.14 -7.01 19.41
N PRO A 55 6.36 -7.47 18.18
CA PRO A 55 7.65 -7.99 17.77
C PRO A 55 8.73 -6.92 17.94
N ASN A 56 9.89 -7.31 18.46
CA ASN A 56 11.03 -6.42 18.55
C ASN A 56 11.61 -6.22 17.12
N ILE A 57 11.32 -5.04 16.56
CA ILE A 57 11.75 -4.64 15.22
C ILE A 57 12.78 -3.51 15.23
N PHE A 58 13.24 -3.09 16.42
CA PHE A 58 14.23 -2.01 16.53
C PHE A 58 15.57 -2.39 15.89
N GLY A 59 16.20 -1.41 15.28
CA GLY A 59 17.50 -1.53 14.64
C GLY A 59 17.54 -0.97 13.24
N ASN A 60 18.68 -1.22 12.59
CA ASN A 60 18.92 -0.88 11.20
C ASN A 60 18.80 -2.15 10.35
N TRP A 61 18.03 -2.05 9.29
CA TRP A 61 17.70 -3.14 8.41
C TRP A 61 17.99 -2.76 6.97
N ALA A 62 18.41 -3.72 6.16
CA ALA A 62 18.61 -3.51 4.73
C ALA A 62 18.24 -4.75 3.93
N GLY A 63 17.81 -4.53 2.69
CA GLY A 63 17.48 -5.59 1.75
C GLY A 63 17.08 -5.01 0.40
N GLN A 64 16.35 -5.82 -0.34
CA GLN A 64 15.80 -5.43 -1.62
C GLN A 64 14.28 -5.62 -1.59
N LEU A 65 13.57 -4.70 -2.25
CA LEU A 65 12.14 -4.84 -2.52
C LEU A 65 11.93 -5.15 -3.98
N THR A 66 10.97 -6.03 -4.24
CA THR A 66 10.48 -6.35 -5.58
C THR A 66 9.08 -5.77 -5.69
N GLN A 67 8.86 -4.94 -6.69
CA GLN A 67 7.54 -4.42 -7.02
C GLN A 67 6.77 -5.45 -7.85
N VAL A 68 5.50 -5.68 -7.54
CA VAL A 68 4.63 -6.55 -8.32
C VAL A 68 4.55 -6.03 -9.77
N GLY A 69 4.78 -6.93 -10.72
CA GLY A 69 4.85 -6.58 -12.14
C GLY A 69 6.21 -6.08 -12.63
N SER A 70 7.22 -5.95 -11.73
CA SER A 70 8.60 -5.60 -12.09
C SER A 70 9.54 -6.78 -11.87
N THR A 71 10.53 -6.93 -12.75
CA THR A 71 11.60 -7.94 -12.60
C THR A 71 12.85 -7.38 -11.94
N THR A 72 12.93 -6.05 -11.76
CA THR A 72 14.12 -5.39 -11.21
C THR A 72 13.87 -5.00 -9.76
N PRO A 73 14.53 -5.65 -8.79
CA PRO A 73 14.46 -5.24 -7.40
C PRO A 73 15.27 -3.96 -7.18
N TYR A 74 14.95 -3.23 -6.11
CA TYR A 74 15.66 -2.03 -5.69
C TYR A 74 16.03 -2.09 -4.20
N LYS A 75 17.12 -1.42 -3.83
CA LYS A 75 17.62 -1.38 -2.47
C LYS A 75 16.68 -0.61 -1.54
N PHE A 76 16.54 -1.14 -0.34
CA PHE A 76 15.74 -0.55 0.71
C PHE A 76 16.46 -0.62 2.05
N GLU A 77 16.46 0.47 2.79
CA GLU A 77 17.00 0.57 4.14
C GLU A 77 15.94 1.12 5.08
N LEU A 78 15.86 0.52 6.26
CA LEU A 78 14.89 0.85 7.30
C LEU A 78 15.62 1.00 8.63
N ALA A 79 15.48 2.16 9.27
CA ALA A 79 16.01 2.42 10.61
C ALA A 79 14.83 2.64 11.56
N ILE A 80 14.71 1.82 12.60
CA ILE A 80 13.64 1.92 13.60
C ILE A 80 14.24 2.12 14.99
N SER A 81 13.81 3.17 15.67
CA SER A 81 14.22 3.50 17.02
C SER A 81 13.01 3.87 17.88
N ALA A 82 13.23 4.07 19.19
CA ALA A 82 12.18 4.58 20.09
C ALA A 82 11.71 6.01 19.72
N LYS A 83 12.53 6.78 19.00
CA LYS A 83 12.26 8.17 18.62
C LYS A 83 11.54 8.29 17.27
N GLY A 84 11.48 7.25 16.46
CA GLY A 84 10.88 7.26 15.13
C GLY A 84 11.49 6.21 14.22
N ALA A 85 11.03 6.22 12.99
CA ALA A 85 11.55 5.34 11.96
C ALA A 85 11.74 6.11 10.64
N ASP A 86 12.81 5.76 9.94
CA ASP A 86 13.24 6.38 8.69
C ASP A 86 13.47 5.31 7.62
N VAL A 87 13.21 5.66 6.37
CA VAL A 87 13.48 4.80 5.22
C VAL A 87 14.35 5.49 4.20
N LYS A 88 15.09 4.68 3.43
CA LYS A 88 15.85 5.12 2.27
C LYS A 88 15.67 4.12 1.13
N TYR A 89 15.58 4.66 -0.07
CA TYR A 89 15.57 3.95 -1.34
C TYR A 89 16.77 4.38 -2.17
N PRO A 90 17.97 3.79 -1.94
CA PRO A 90 19.21 4.29 -2.55
C PRO A 90 19.17 4.34 -4.08
N ASP A 91 18.57 3.31 -4.72
CA ASP A 91 18.51 3.22 -6.18
C ASP A 91 17.50 4.21 -6.81
N LEU A 92 16.58 4.77 -5.99
CA LEU A 92 15.56 5.73 -6.42
C LEU A 92 15.88 7.17 -5.99
N ASP A 93 16.93 7.35 -5.18
CA ASP A 93 17.30 8.62 -4.54
C ASP A 93 16.17 9.21 -3.67
N CYS A 94 15.46 8.34 -2.94
CA CYS A 94 14.35 8.75 -2.09
C CYS A 94 14.64 8.49 -0.61
N THR A 95 14.04 9.30 0.25
CA THR A 95 14.00 9.10 1.70
C THR A 95 12.62 9.41 2.24
N GLY A 96 12.22 8.75 3.33
CA GLY A 96 10.93 8.95 3.98
C GLY A 96 11.00 8.83 5.49
N LYS A 97 9.95 9.31 6.14
CA LYS A 97 9.66 9.16 7.56
C LYS A 97 8.50 8.21 7.75
N LEU A 98 8.59 7.38 8.78
CA LEU A 98 7.53 6.44 9.14
C LEU A 98 6.88 6.84 10.45
N THR A 99 5.55 6.88 10.42
CA THR A 99 4.72 7.02 11.61
C THR A 99 4.08 5.68 11.90
N ARG A 100 4.33 5.12 13.09
CA ARG A 100 3.68 3.88 13.53
C ARG A 100 2.21 4.15 13.81
N VAL A 101 1.33 3.44 13.12
CA VAL A 101 -0.13 3.61 13.25
C VAL A 101 -0.82 2.44 13.93
N GLY A 102 -0.13 1.31 14.07
CA GLY A 102 -0.70 0.15 14.73
C GLY A 102 0.29 -1.00 14.89
N GLN A 103 -0.14 -1.98 15.67
CA GLN A 103 0.55 -3.26 15.79
C GLN A 103 -0.44 -4.37 16.12
N SER A 104 -0.09 -5.59 15.74
CA SER A 104 -0.68 -6.82 16.20
C SER A 104 0.39 -7.67 16.89
N LYS A 105 0.05 -8.90 17.26
CA LYS A 105 1.01 -9.85 17.86
C LYS A 105 2.25 -10.07 16.94
N SER A 106 2.06 -10.07 15.62
CA SER A 106 3.11 -10.44 14.66
C SER A 106 3.50 -9.31 13.72
N TYR A 107 2.70 -8.27 13.60
CA TYR A 107 2.86 -7.23 12.59
C TYR A 107 2.93 -5.84 13.22
N VAL A 108 3.72 -4.95 12.59
CA VAL A 108 3.71 -3.51 12.89
C VAL A 108 3.39 -2.76 11.60
N PHE A 109 2.53 -1.76 11.71
CA PHE A 109 2.00 -0.98 10.60
C PHE A 109 2.49 0.46 10.69
N PHE A 110 2.96 0.98 9.56
CA PHE A 110 3.44 2.34 9.43
C PHE A 110 2.76 3.04 8.26
N VAL A 111 2.55 4.35 8.42
CA VAL A 111 2.34 5.27 7.31
C VAL A 111 3.69 5.88 6.95
N GLU A 112 4.01 5.90 5.68
CA GLU A 112 5.22 6.48 5.11
C GLU A 112 4.92 7.82 4.45
N ILE A 113 5.71 8.83 4.78
CA ILE A 113 5.72 10.12 4.09
C ILE A 113 7.10 10.32 3.49
N ILE A 114 7.15 10.42 2.17
CA ILE A 114 8.39 10.67 1.45
C ILE A 114 8.83 12.11 1.67
N THR A 115 10.07 12.31 2.10
CA THR A 115 10.65 13.63 2.39
C THR A 115 11.60 14.12 1.30
N LYS A 116 12.17 13.21 0.51
CA LYS A 116 13.00 13.48 -0.66
C LYS A 116 12.59 12.55 -1.80
N GLY A 117 12.52 13.05 -3.02
CA GLY A 117 12.18 12.27 -4.21
C GLY A 117 10.68 12.00 -4.36
N GLN A 118 9.83 12.86 -3.81
CA GLN A 118 8.37 12.76 -3.83
C GLN A 118 7.82 12.77 -5.26
N ALA A 119 6.96 11.80 -5.59
CA ALA A 119 6.32 11.67 -6.90
C ALA A 119 5.51 12.93 -7.27
N GLU A 120 4.82 13.53 -6.31
CA GLU A 120 4.04 14.77 -6.49
C GLU A 120 4.89 15.98 -6.87
N LYS A 121 6.20 15.92 -6.59
CA LYS A 121 7.18 16.98 -6.91
C LYS A 121 8.11 16.59 -8.06
N GLY A 122 7.69 15.63 -8.89
CA GLY A 122 8.48 15.16 -10.02
C GLY A 122 9.54 14.11 -9.69
N GLY A 123 9.54 13.58 -8.48
CA GLY A 123 10.37 12.45 -8.07
C GLY A 123 9.75 11.10 -8.45
N ARG A 124 10.26 10.04 -7.86
CA ARG A 124 9.89 8.65 -8.21
C ARG A 124 9.09 7.93 -7.12
N CYS A 125 9.11 8.45 -5.88
CA CYS A 125 8.57 7.75 -4.74
C CYS A 125 7.27 8.40 -4.25
N PRO A 126 6.16 7.66 -4.25
CA PRO A 126 4.92 8.10 -3.63
C PRO A 126 4.96 7.84 -2.11
N ASP A 127 4.10 8.52 -1.39
CA ASP A 127 3.75 8.16 -0.03
C ASP A 127 3.06 6.79 -0.01
N GLY A 128 3.13 6.09 1.12
CA GLY A 128 2.59 4.75 1.20
C GLY A 128 2.36 4.23 2.61
N THR A 129 2.17 2.93 2.71
CA THR A 129 2.07 2.20 3.97
C THR A 129 3.04 1.04 3.97
N ILE A 130 3.65 0.79 5.13
CA ILE A 130 4.57 -0.31 5.32
C ILE A 130 4.05 -1.22 6.42
N THR A 131 4.04 -2.51 6.14
CA THR A 131 3.79 -3.55 7.13
C THR A 131 5.06 -4.36 7.29
N VAL A 132 5.51 -4.54 8.52
CA VAL A 132 6.66 -5.41 8.83
C VAL A 132 6.27 -6.51 9.79
N ALA A 133 6.87 -7.67 9.60
CA ALA A 133 6.75 -8.83 10.48
C ALA A 133 8.13 -9.43 10.78
N ARG A 134 8.33 -9.87 12.02
CA ARG A 134 9.55 -10.59 12.39
C ARG A 134 9.51 -12.00 11.77
N GLN A 135 10.57 -12.40 11.11
CA GLN A 135 10.75 -13.72 10.51
C GLN A 135 12.13 -14.28 10.91
N GLY A 136 12.19 -14.90 12.07
CA GLY A 136 13.46 -15.27 12.67
C GLY A 136 14.32 -14.03 12.99
N ASP A 137 15.52 -13.96 12.43
CA ASP A 137 16.41 -12.81 12.57
C ASP A 137 16.18 -11.72 11.53
N ASP A 138 15.34 -11.98 10.54
CA ASP A 138 15.01 -11.07 9.45
C ASP A 138 13.69 -10.32 9.70
N LEU A 139 13.40 -9.33 8.85
CA LEU A 139 12.08 -8.70 8.74
C LEU A 139 11.49 -8.98 7.35
N ALA A 140 10.33 -9.61 7.31
CA ALA A 140 9.48 -9.55 6.13
C ALA A 140 8.82 -8.18 6.05
N LEU A 141 8.75 -7.61 4.85
CA LEU A 141 8.18 -6.29 4.59
C LEU A 141 7.23 -6.33 3.41
N GLY A 142 6.09 -5.68 3.55
CA GLY A 142 5.17 -5.34 2.49
C GLY A 142 4.96 -3.83 2.44
N TRP A 143 5.00 -3.26 1.26
CA TRP A 143 4.75 -1.85 0.97
C TRP A 143 3.55 -1.70 0.04
N PHE A 144 2.70 -0.73 0.32
CA PHE A 144 1.53 -0.36 -0.47
C PHE A 144 1.48 1.14 -0.68
N GLY A 145 1.23 1.56 -1.91
CA GLY A 145 1.02 2.96 -2.26
C GLY A 145 0.30 3.10 -3.59
N SER A 146 0.20 4.34 -4.08
CA SER A 146 -0.43 4.66 -5.36
C SER A 146 0.41 5.68 -6.12
N ILE A 147 0.54 5.46 -7.42
CA ILE A 147 1.13 6.43 -8.36
C ILE A 147 0.09 6.67 -9.46
N GLN A 148 -0.38 7.91 -9.61
CA GLN A 148 -1.36 8.29 -10.64
C GLN A 148 -2.54 7.30 -10.69
N GLU A 149 -3.20 7.07 -9.55
CA GLU A 149 -4.34 6.16 -9.37
C GLU A 149 -4.02 4.66 -9.57
N THR A 150 -2.79 4.32 -9.91
CA THR A 150 -2.36 2.92 -10.02
C THR A 150 -1.83 2.42 -8.69
N THR A 151 -2.42 1.35 -8.17
CA THR A 151 -1.93 0.69 -6.95
C THR A 151 -0.57 0.04 -7.22
N VAL A 152 0.38 0.36 -6.37
CA VAL A 152 1.73 -0.23 -6.38
C VAL A 152 1.91 -1.06 -5.12
N ILE A 153 2.39 -2.28 -5.29
CA ILE A 153 2.70 -3.20 -4.21
C ILE A 153 4.15 -3.62 -4.35
N ALA A 154 4.91 -3.56 -3.27
CA ALA A 154 6.26 -4.10 -3.22
C ALA A 154 6.46 -4.93 -1.95
N TYR A 155 7.37 -5.88 -2.01
CA TYR A 155 7.66 -6.77 -0.88
C TYR A 155 9.13 -7.19 -0.88
N GLY A 156 9.60 -7.62 0.28
CA GLY A 156 10.95 -8.13 0.42
C GLY A 156 11.26 -8.60 1.83
N THR A 157 12.48 -9.09 1.99
CA THR A 157 13.05 -9.49 3.28
C THR A 157 14.26 -8.63 3.58
N LEU A 158 14.30 -8.07 4.78
CA LEU A 158 15.39 -7.23 5.24
C LEU A 158 16.21 -7.96 6.29
N LYS A 159 17.51 -7.83 6.18
CA LYS A 159 18.49 -8.36 7.15
C LYS A 159 18.95 -7.24 8.07
N LYS A 160 19.25 -7.60 9.30
CA LYS A 160 19.84 -6.67 10.26
C LYS A 160 21.22 -6.24 9.79
N LYS A 161 21.51 -4.93 9.83
CA LYS A 161 22.83 -4.35 9.59
C LYS A 161 23.70 -4.49 10.82
#